data_6eb8fefe197c8523c8b5e68bc830246d
#
_entry.id   6eb8fefe197c8523c8b5e68bc830246d
#
_cell.length_a   1.000
_cell.length_b   1.000
_cell.length_c   1.000
_cell.angle_alpha   90.00
_cell.angle_beta   90.00
_cell.angle_gamma   90.00
#
_symmetry.space_group_name_H-M   'P 1'
#
loop_
_entity.id
_entity.type
_entity.pdbx_description
1 polymer ?
#
loop_
_entity_poly.entity_id
_entity_poly.type
_entity_poly.pdbx_seq_one_letter_code
_entity_poly.pdbx_strand_id
1 'polypeptide(L)'
;LYGFLGVDNPHAHTDAPELLMQVSYIAANEIHRRRMVQKLADKSYHDPLTGLRNRVAYDEVLEHLLGKEFPTGVGFLDINRLKWVNDNMGYDMGNKVVCRLCAILTEHFQKEQIYRISGDEFVIIWPHVEYAAFTQAAQKLRAALFAEDHIAAFGYVWGREEDIGISVRKAEKAMQTAKKKFYALSDLRRSARPSYLNSFLQQFLGGTFVPYLQPLYNLKTNRVYGAEMLVRQID
;
A
#
# COMPACT_ATOMS: atom_id res chain seq x y z
N LEU A 1 -14.09 3.92 -27.62
CA LEU A 1 -13.85 4.82 -28.77
C LEU A 1 -12.67 5.72 -28.40
N TYR A 2 -11.61 5.74 -29.24
CA TYR A 2 -10.39 6.49 -28.95
C TYR A 2 -10.36 7.86 -29.60
N GLY A 3 -11.32 8.15 -30.45
CA GLY A 3 -11.43 9.34 -31.29
C GLY A 3 -11.49 8.99 -32.77
N PHE A 4 -11.58 10.00 -33.59
CA PHE A 4 -11.53 9.88 -35.05
C PHE A 4 -10.59 10.94 -35.62
N LEU A 5 -9.98 10.65 -36.73
CA LEU A 5 -9.21 11.59 -37.53
C LEU A 5 -9.98 11.87 -38.81
N GLY A 6 -10.17 13.13 -39.15
CA GLY A 6 -10.82 13.55 -40.35
C GLY A 6 -10.13 14.77 -40.95
N VAL A 7 -10.43 15.05 -42.21
CA VAL A 7 -10.00 16.28 -42.90
C VAL A 7 -11.23 17.13 -43.10
N ASP A 8 -11.19 18.36 -42.65
CA ASP A 8 -12.24 19.33 -42.84
C ASP A 8 -11.98 20.13 -44.13
N ASN A 9 -12.98 20.18 -45.03
CA ASN A 9 -12.97 20.94 -46.25
C ASN A 9 -11.73 20.71 -47.16
N PRO A 10 -11.49 19.50 -47.68
CA PRO A 10 -10.34 19.22 -48.54
C PRO A 10 -10.51 19.86 -49.91
N HIS A 11 -9.69 20.86 -50.22
CA HIS A 11 -9.71 21.56 -51.52
C HIS A 11 -8.87 20.87 -52.61
N ALA A 12 -7.98 19.96 -52.23
CA ALA A 12 -7.14 19.18 -53.16
C ALA A 12 -6.90 17.77 -52.57
N HIS A 13 -6.63 16.82 -53.44
CA HIS A 13 -6.29 15.42 -53.06
C HIS A 13 -7.41 14.70 -52.27
N THR A 14 -8.66 14.81 -52.77
CA THR A 14 -9.81 14.12 -52.17
C THR A 14 -9.70 12.60 -52.17
N ASP A 15 -8.74 12.04 -52.94
CA ASP A 15 -8.54 10.60 -53.11
C ASP A 15 -7.28 10.07 -52.39
N ALA A 16 -6.93 10.63 -51.25
CA ALA A 16 -5.78 10.15 -50.46
C ALA A 16 -6.22 9.40 -49.16
N PRO A 17 -7.06 8.35 -49.25
CA PRO A 17 -7.41 7.54 -48.09
C PRO A 17 -6.19 6.87 -47.46
N GLU A 18 -5.14 6.55 -48.26
CA GLU A 18 -3.90 5.96 -47.82
C GLU A 18 -3.13 6.89 -46.86
N LEU A 19 -3.09 8.18 -47.12
CA LEU A 19 -2.45 9.16 -46.25
C LEU A 19 -3.17 9.26 -44.91
N LEU A 20 -4.51 9.30 -44.91
CA LEU A 20 -5.33 9.30 -43.69
C LEU A 20 -5.13 7.99 -42.91
N MET A 21 -5.04 6.85 -43.57
CA MET A 21 -4.76 5.57 -42.96
C MET A 21 -3.34 5.56 -42.30
N GLN A 22 -2.33 6.06 -42.99
CA GLN A 22 -0.97 6.15 -42.45
C GLN A 22 -0.91 7.07 -41.24
N VAL A 23 -1.52 8.26 -41.30
CA VAL A 23 -1.55 9.19 -40.18
C VAL A 23 -2.35 8.60 -39.01
N SER A 24 -3.47 7.94 -39.26
CA SER A 24 -4.27 7.25 -38.26
C SER A 24 -3.47 6.13 -37.58
N TYR A 25 -2.74 5.36 -38.35
CA TYR A 25 -1.87 4.29 -37.84
C TYR A 25 -0.74 4.83 -36.95
N ILE A 26 -0.07 5.90 -37.38
CA ILE A 26 0.99 6.57 -36.61
C ILE A 26 0.41 7.12 -35.28
N ALA A 27 -0.72 7.82 -35.37
CA ALA A 27 -1.39 8.37 -34.20
C ALA A 27 -1.84 7.27 -33.20
N ALA A 28 -2.43 6.19 -33.71
CA ALA A 28 -2.84 5.05 -32.89
C ALA A 28 -1.65 4.38 -32.18
N ASN A 29 -0.54 4.18 -32.90
CA ASN A 29 0.67 3.61 -32.33
C ASN A 29 1.29 4.52 -31.27
N GLU A 30 1.33 5.84 -31.50
CA GLU A 30 1.86 6.79 -30.51
C GLU A 30 0.99 6.84 -29.26
N ILE A 31 -0.35 6.82 -29.40
CA ILE A 31 -1.29 6.72 -28.27
C ILE A 31 -1.07 5.40 -27.50
N HIS A 32 -0.92 4.30 -28.23
CA HIS A 32 -0.66 3.00 -27.60
C HIS A 32 0.67 2.98 -26.85
N ARG A 33 1.74 3.48 -27.48
CA ARG A 33 3.06 3.62 -26.86
C ARG A 33 3.01 4.45 -25.59
N ARG A 34 2.39 5.63 -25.61
CA ARG A 34 2.23 6.50 -24.45
C ARG A 34 1.47 5.80 -23.33
N ARG A 35 0.40 5.06 -23.63
CA ARG A 35 -0.35 4.28 -22.63
C ARG A 35 0.46 3.15 -22.04
N MET A 36 1.27 2.47 -22.83
CA MET A 36 2.15 1.42 -22.32
C MET A 36 3.22 1.99 -21.41
N VAL A 37 3.85 3.11 -21.79
CA VAL A 37 4.81 3.83 -20.93
C VAL A 37 4.15 4.28 -19.63
N GLN A 38 2.94 4.86 -19.70
CA GLN A 38 2.20 5.27 -18.51
C GLN A 38 1.87 4.07 -17.60
N LYS A 39 1.38 2.95 -18.17
CA LYS A 39 1.12 1.73 -17.40
C LYS A 39 2.38 1.13 -16.77
N LEU A 40 3.53 1.21 -17.45
CA LEU A 40 4.80 0.78 -16.90
C LEU A 40 5.25 1.70 -15.76
N ALA A 41 5.10 3.01 -15.92
CA ALA A 41 5.37 3.98 -14.88
C ALA A 41 4.47 3.74 -13.66
N ASP A 42 3.14 3.61 -13.87
CA ASP A 42 2.20 3.35 -12.78
C ASP A 42 2.55 2.07 -12.00
N LYS A 43 2.93 1.01 -12.71
CA LYS A 43 3.41 -0.23 -12.07
C LYS A 43 4.76 -0.07 -11.37
N SER A 44 5.61 0.84 -11.87
CA SER A 44 6.92 1.12 -11.28
C SER A 44 6.84 1.94 -9.99
N TYR A 45 5.77 2.74 -9.78
CA TYR A 45 5.65 3.67 -8.65
C TYR A 45 4.60 3.27 -7.61
N HIS A 46 3.81 2.21 -7.86
CA HIS A 46 2.76 1.78 -6.94
C HIS A 46 2.98 0.36 -6.43
N ASP A 47 2.58 0.14 -5.18
CA ASP A 47 2.54 -1.18 -4.56
C ASP A 47 1.33 -1.97 -5.08
N PRO A 48 1.52 -3.19 -5.63
CA PRO A 48 0.44 -3.93 -6.29
C PRO A 48 -0.65 -4.43 -5.33
N LEU A 49 -0.35 -4.57 -4.04
CA LEU A 49 -1.31 -5.03 -3.04
C LEU A 49 -2.21 -3.88 -2.55
N THR A 50 -1.62 -2.73 -2.29
CA THR A 50 -2.31 -1.62 -1.63
C THR A 50 -2.73 -0.51 -2.58
N GLY A 51 -2.12 -0.42 -3.76
CA GLY A 51 -2.28 0.68 -4.71
C GLY A 51 -1.70 2.01 -4.22
N LEU A 52 -1.02 2.03 -3.08
CA LEU A 52 -0.28 3.18 -2.57
C LEU A 52 1.04 3.35 -3.32
N ARG A 53 1.72 4.47 -3.13
CA ARG A 53 3.07 4.66 -3.65
C ARG A 53 4.03 3.65 -3.02
N ASN A 54 4.97 3.13 -3.82
CA ASN A 54 5.94 2.13 -3.39
C ASN A 54 7.28 2.75 -2.97
N ARG A 55 8.27 1.91 -2.69
CA ARG A 55 9.64 2.31 -2.31
C ARG A 55 10.30 3.19 -3.35
N VAL A 56 10.13 2.90 -4.65
CA VAL A 56 10.74 3.69 -5.73
C VAL A 56 10.21 5.12 -5.71
N ALA A 57 8.88 5.28 -5.59
CA ALA A 57 8.24 6.59 -5.47
C ALA A 57 8.66 7.34 -4.19
N TYR A 58 8.91 6.62 -3.11
CA TYR A 58 9.42 7.18 -1.86
C TYR A 58 10.86 7.70 -2.01
N ASP A 59 11.75 6.91 -2.59
CA ASP A 59 13.15 7.30 -2.77
C ASP A 59 13.25 8.54 -3.69
N GLU A 60 12.46 8.59 -4.77
CA GLU A 60 12.41 9.74 -5.67
C GLU A 60 11.88 11.02 -4.98
N VAL A 61 10.83 10.92 -4.17
CA VAL A 61 10.34 12.10 -3.45
C VAL A 61 11.34 12.59 -2.41
N LEU A 62 12.06 11.70 -1.75
CA LEU A 62 13.12 12.10 -0.83
C LEU A 62 14.23 12.86 -1.55
N GLU A 63 14.73 12.36 -2.68
CA GLU A 63 15.74 13.05 -3.50
C GLU A 63 15.25 14.44 -3.93
N HIS A 64 13.97 14.53 -4.32
CA HIS A 64 13.39 15.82 -4.73
C HIS A 64 13.27 16.82 -3.57
N LEU A 65 13.07 16.34 -2.34
CA LEU A 65 12.90 17.16 -1.15
C LEU A 65 14.22 17.46 -0.41
N LEU A 66 15.28 16.71 -0.69
CA LEU A 66 16.60 16.92 -0.08
C LEU A 66 17.11 18.35 -0.32
N GLY A 67 17.66 18.96 0.74
CA GLY A 67 18.19 20.33 0.71
C GLY A 67 17.14 21.42 0.53
N LYS A 68 15.84 21.08 0.58
CA LYS A 68 14.75 22.07 0.56
C LYS A 68 14.19 22.27 1.96
N GLU A 69 14.03 23.51 2.34
CA GLU A 69 13.53 23.93 3.66
C GLU A 69 12.11 24.46 3.51
N PHE A 70 11.12 23.66 3.89
CA PHE A 70 9.72 24.08 3.98
C PHE A 70 8.97 23.24 5.01
N PRO A 71 7.83 23.74 5.51
CA PRO A 71 7.03 23.03 6.49
C PRO A 71 6.63 21.66 5.98
N THR A 72 7.05 20.59 6.66
CA THR A 72 6.77 19.21 6.26
C THR A 72 6.36 18.35 7.44
N GLY A 73 5.26 17.63 7.30
CA GLY A 73 4.85 16.58 8.21
C GLY A 73 5.33 15.23 7.72
N VAL A 74 5.95 14.45 8.61
CA VAL A 74 6.40 13.07 8.32
C VAL A 74 5.82 12.12 9.35
N GLY A 75 5.24 11.02 8.88
CA GLY A 75 4.81 9.88 9.68
C GLY A 75 5.56 8.62 9.28
N PHE A 76 5.87 7.76 10.25
CA PHE A 76 6.43 6.44 10.01
C PHE A 76 5.60 5.40 10.76
N LEU A 77 5.22 4.32 10.07
CA LEU A 77 4.41 3.25 10.63
C LEU A 77 5.03 1.89 10.35
N ASP A 78 4.75 0.95 11.25
CA ASP A 78 5.15 -0.44 11.14
C ASP A 78 4.03 -1.32 11.74
N ILE A 79 3.56 -2.30 10.97
CA ILE A 79 2.48 -3.21 11.39
C ILE A 79 2.98 -4.10 12.53
N ASN A 80 2.25 -4.08 13.64
CA ASN A 80 2.59 -4.90 14.78
C ASN A 80 2.33 -6.38 14.51
N ARG A 81 3.33 -7.23 14.74
CA ARG A 81 3.25 -8.69 14.64
C ARG A 81 2.80 -9.25 13.27
N LEU A 82 3.00 -8.52 12.16
CA LEU A 82 2.65 -9.03 10.83
C LEU A 82 3.31 -10.38 10.52
N LYS A 83 4.58 -10.55 10.91
CA LYS A 83 5.29 -11.82 10.78
C LYS A 83 4.56 -12.95 11.52
N TRP A 84 4.11 -12.72 12.75
CA TRP A 84 3.35 -13.71 13.50
C TRP A 84 2.06 -14.11 12.76
N VAL A 85 1.36 -13.13 12.18
CA VAL A 85 0.14 -13.38 11.38
C VAL A 85 0.47 -14.27 10.17
N ASN A 86 1.51 -13.92 9.42
CA ASN A 86 1.95 -14.69 8.26
C ASN A 86 2.33 -16.13 8.62
N ASP A 87 3.12 -16.29 9.69
CA ASP A 87 3.63 -17.60 10.12
C ASP A 87 2.52 -18.52 10.68
N ASN A 88 1.47 -17.97 11.30
CA ASN A 88 0.42 -18.74 11.97
C ASN A 88 -0.91 -18.79 11.20
N MET A 89 -1.17 -17.82 10.31
CA MET A 89 -2.46 -17.66 9.63
C MET A 89 -2.32 -17.56 8.10
N GLY A 90 -1.09 -17.59 7.60
CA GLY A 90 -0.78 -17.51 6.17
C GLY A 90 -0.72 -16.09 5.63
N TYR A 91 -0.09 -15.97 4.45
CA TYR A 91 0.13 -14.69 3.78
C TYR A 91 -1.17 -13.99 3.35
N ASP A 92 -2.23 -14.73 3.05
CA ASP A 92 -3.52 -14.13 2.68
C ASP A 92 -4.10 -13.31 3.83
N MET A 93 -3.96 -13.81 5.07
CA MET A 93 -4.38 -13.06 6.25
C MET A 93 -3.47 -11.85 6.49
N GLY A 94 -2.17 -12.00 6.33
CA GLY A 94 -1.24 -10.87 6.41
C GLY A 94 -1.56 -9.78 5.39
N ASN A 95 -1.86 -10.15 4.15
CA ASN A 95 -2.29 -9.22 3.10
C ASN A 95 -3.57 -8.45 3.49
N LYS A 96 -4.53 -9.12 4.12
CA LYS A 96 -5.76 -8.46 4.63
C LYS A 96 -5.44 -7.44 5.72
N VAL A 97 -4.51 -7.77 6.64
CA VAL A 97 -4.04 -6.81 7.67
C VAL A 97 -3.38 -5.59 7.04
N VAL A 98 -2.52 -5.79 6.05
CA VAL A 98 -1.89 -4.70 5.27
C VAL A 98 -2.95 -3.83 4.61
N CYS A 99 -3.94 -4.43 3.93
CA CYS A 99 -5.04 -3.69 3.28
C CYS A 99 -5.90 -2.93 4.31
N ARG A 100 -6.12 -3.51 5.50
CA ARG A 100 -6.86 -2.82 6.57
C ARG A 100 -6.12 -1.57 7.05
N LEU A 101 -4.81 -1.67 7.30
CA LEU A 101 -4.02 -0.48 7.63
C LEU A 101 -4.08 0.56 6.50
N CYS A 102 -3.97 0.13 5.25
CA CYS A 102 -4.09 1.01 4.08
C CYS A 102 -5.43 1.78 4.08
N ALA A 103 -6.55 1.12 4.36
CA ALA A 103 -7.86 1.75 4.46
C ALA A 103 -7.87 2.84 5.56
N ILE A 104 -7.36 2.53 6.75
CA ILE A 104 -7.26 3.49 7.85
C ILE A 104 -6.39 4.70 7.47
N LEU A 105 -5.24 4.47 6.83
CA LEU A 105 -4.35 5.55 6.40
C LEU A 105 -5.04 6.51 5.42
N THR A 106 -5.78 5.96 4.45
CA THR A 106 -6.45 6.74 3.40
C THR A 106 -7.70 7.49 3.89
N GLU A 107 -8.21 7.20 5.07
CA GLU A 107 -9.25 8.01 5.74
C GLU A 107 -8.69 9.33 6.30
N HIS A 108 -7.37 9.40 6.55
CA HIS A 108 -6.74 10.55 7.22
C HIS A 108 -5.73 11.29 6.36
N PHE A 109 -5.17 10.65 5.33
CA PHE A 109 -4.17 11.21 4.43
C PHE A 109 -4.49 10.87 2.97
N GLN A 110 -4.08 11.73 2.04
CA GLN A 110 -4.23 11.46 0.61
C GLN A 110 -3.29 10.33 0.18
N LYS A 111 -3.71 9.52 -0.79
CA LYS A 111 -2.92 8.38 -1.27
C LYS A 111 -1.52 8.78 -1.77
N GLU A 112 -1.43 9.97 -2.35
CA GLU A 112 -0.19 10.54 -2.87
C GLU A 112 0.82 10.92 -1.79
N GLN A 113 0.37 10.98 -0.52
CA GLN A 113 1.20 11.26 0.65
C GLN A 113 1.69 10.00 1.35
N ILE A 114 1.19 8.81 0.97
CA ILE A 114 1.42 7.56 1.66
C ILE A 114 2.26 6.64 0.79
N TYR A 115 3.34 6.12 1.37
CA TYR A 115 4.31 5.24 0.73
C TYR A 115 4.40 3.92 1.50
N ARG A 116 4.26 2.79 0.80
CA ARG A 116 4.62 1.48 1.36
C ARG A 116 6.05 1.17 0.96
N ILE A 117 6.96 1.22 1.93
CA ILE A 117 8.41 1.10 1.67
C ILE A 117 8.96 -0.31 1.91
N SER A 118 8.23 -1.14 2.63
CA SER A 118 8.56 -2.53 2.93
C SER A 118 7.25 -3.33 3.15
N GLY A 119 7.35 -4.60 3.48
CA GLY A 119 6.19 -5.47 3.71
C GLY A 119 5.21 -4.93 4.76
N ASP A 120 5.74 -4.41 5.87
CA ASP A 120 5.03 -3.92 7.05
C ASP A 120 5.23 -2.43 7.34
N GLU A 121 6.09 -1.74 6.55
CA GLU A 121 6.47 -0.36 6.81
C GLU A 121 5.81 0.62 5.85
N PHE A 122 5.25 1.69 6.41
CA PHE A 122 4.63 2.79 5.68
C PHE A 122 5.21 4.12 6.11
N VAL A 123 5.33 5.04 5.15
CA VAL A 123 5.76 6.42 5.40
C VAL A 123 4.70 7.37 4.87
N ILE A 124 4.45 8.43 5.61
CA ILE A 124 3.63 9.56 5.22
C ILE A 124 4.56 10.76 5.04
N ILE A 125 4.48 11.44 3.91
CA ILE A 125 5.19 12.70 3.66
C ILE A 125 4.16 13.73 3.17
N TRP A 126 4.00 14.79 3.93
CA TRP A 126 3.09 15.89 3.59
C TRP A 126 3.87 17.21 3.57
N PRO A 127 4.42 17.59 2.42
CA PRO A 127 5.14 18.84 2.25
C PRO A 127 4.18 20.05 2.25
N HIS A 128 4.70 21.22 2.57
CA HIS A 128 3.97 22.50 2.61
C HIS A 128 2.73 22.48 3.53
N VAL A 129 2.77 21.68 4.59
CA VAL A 129 1.65 21.56 5.53
C VAL A 129 1.89 22.38 6.80
N GLU A 130 0.87 23.07 7.25
CA GLU A 130 0.90 23.77 8.54
C GLU A 130 0.88 22.77 9.72
N TYR A 131 1.57 23.16 10.80
CA TYR A 131 1.68 22.33 12.02
C TYR A 131 0.33 21.83 12.54
N ALA A 132 -0.66 22.72 12.62
CA ALA A 132 -1.97 22.37 13.18
C ALA A 132 -2.69 21.32 12.31
N ALA A 133 -2.67 21.48 10.99
CA ALA A 133 -3.32 20.55 10.05
C ALA A 133 -2.69 19.17 10.11
N PHE A 134 -1.36 19.09 10.05
CA PHE A 134 -0.66 17.81 10.12
C PHE A 134 -0.85 17.12 11.48
N THR A 135 -0.68 17.86 12.58
CA THR A 135 -0.81 17.31 13.94
C THR A 135 -2.22 16.80 14.20
N GLN A 136 -3.25 17.52 13.72
CA GLN A 136 -4.63 17.06 13.85
C GLN A 136 -4.88 15.74 13.08
N ALA A 137 -4.41 15.64 11.84
CA ALA A 137 -4.51 14.42 11.04
C ALA A 137 -3.76 13.26 11.70
N ALA A 138 -2.53 13.49 12.16
CA ALA A 138 -1.72 12.48 12.85
C ALA A 138 -2.35 12.01 14.17
N GLN A 139 -2.97 12.91 14.94
CA GLN A 139 -3.67 12.53 16.17
C GLN A 139 -4.92 11.70 15.88
N LYS A 140 -5.70 12.05 14.84
CA LYS A 140 -6.86 11.25 14.41
C LYS A 140 -6.43 9.87 13.95
N LEU A 141 -5.38 9.77 13.13
CA LEU A 141 -4.82 8.50 12.72
C LEU A 141 -4.37 7.67 13.93
N ARG A 142 -3.66 8.27 14.89
CA ARG A 142 -3.24 7.57 16.11
C ARG A 142 -4.41 7.02 16.92
N ALA A 143 -5.51 7.77 17.01
CA ALA A 143 -6.73 7.31 17.67
C ALA A 143 -7.40 6.15 16.92
N ALA A 144 -7.43 6.19 15.57
CA ALA A 144 -7.95 5.11 14.75
C ALA A 144 -7.10 3.84 14.87
N LEU A 145 -5.77 3.95 14.86
CA LEU A 145 -4.87 2.82 15.08
C LEU A 145 -5.04 2.20 16.48
N PHE A 146 -5.33 3.03 17.48
CA PHE A 146 -5.62 2.55 18.83
C PHE A 146 -6.96 1.79 18.88
N ALA A 147 -7.98 2.31 18.21
CA ALA A 147 -9.30 1.65 18.14
C ALA A 147 -9.24 0.29 17.44
N GLU A 148 -8.29 0.09 16.52
CA GLU A 148 -7.98 -1.20 15.87
C GLU A 148 -6.93 -2.00 16.66
N ASP A 149 -7.00 -1.96 17.99
CA ASP A 149 -6.13 -2.71 18.89
C ASP A 149 -4.62 -2.54 18.59
N HIS A 150 -4.22 -1.32 18.28
CA HIS A 150 -2.82 -1.01 17.94
C HIS A 150 -2.28 -1.81 16.74
N ILE A 151 -3.05 -1.89 15.65
CA ILE A 151 -2.65 -2.61 14.43
C ILE A 151 -1.25 -2.25 13.94
N ALA A 152 -0.82 -1.00 14.15
CA ALA A 152 0.52 -0.52 13.81
C ALA A 152 1.11 0.39 14.89
N ALA A 153 2.42 0.37 15.03
CA ALA A 153 3.18 1.39 15.74
C ALA A 153 3.29 2.63 14.84
N PHE A 154 3.10 3.82 15.41
CA PHE A 154 3.12 5.08 14.68
C PHE A 154 3.96 6.12 15.39
N GLY A 155 4.93 6.69 14.66
CA GLY A 155 5.71 7.86 15.03
C GLY A 155 5.55 8.96 14.00
N TYR A 156 5.50 10.21 14.44
CA TYR A 156 5.39 11.34 13.53
C TYR A 156 6.12 12.57 14.06
N VAL A 157 6.50 13.44 13.14
CA VAL A 157 7.17 14.71 13.41
C VAL A 157 6.71 15.75 12.39
N TRP A 158 6.75 17.00 12.78
CA TRP A 158 6.60 18.14 11.88
C TRP A 158 7.84 19.01 12.04
N GLY A 159 8.43 19.44 10.92
CA GLY A 159 9.57 20.33 10.85
C GLY A 159 9.27 21.51 9.93
N ARG A 160 9.71 22.72 10.28
CA ARG A 160 9.51 23.92 9.47
C ARG A 160 10.65 24.13 8.47
N GLU A 161 11.87 24.01 8.94
CA GLU A 161 13.11 24.32 8.21
C GLU A 161 14.11 23.19 8.46
N GLU A 162 13.68 21.96 8.28
CA GLU A 162 14.49 20.78 8.57
C GLU A 162 14.61 19.90 7.32
N ASP A 163 15.83 19.43 7.08
CA ASP A 163 16.07 18.43 6.04
C ASP A 163 15.14 17.22 6.19
N ILE A 164 14.53 16.83 5.09
CA ILE A 164 13.55 15.72 5.07
C ILE A 164 14.13 14.41 5.64
N GLY A 165 15.41 14.12 5.38
CA GLY A 165 16.07 12.93 5.88
C GLY A 165 16.21 12.94 7.42
N ILE A 166 16.35 14.12 8.03
CA ILE A 166 16.35 14.27 9.49
C ILE A 166 14.95 14.02 10.03
N SER A 167 13.92 14.60 9.41
CA SER A 167 12.52 14.45 9.79
C SER A 167 12.09 12.98 9.69
N VAL A 168 12.46 12.25 8.63
CA VAL A 168 12.20 10.82 8.47
C VAL A 168 12.83 10.02 9.60
N ARG A 169 14.13 10.22 9.89
CA ARG A 169 14.82 9.52 11.01
C ARG A 169 14.17 9.80 12.35
N LYS A 170 13.70 11.02 12.60
CA LYS A 170 12.99 11.36 13.86
C LYS A 170 11.65 10.66 13.95
N ALA A 171 10.86 10.61 12.87
CA ALA A 171 9.59 9.91 12.82
C ALA A 171 9.78 8.39 13.02
N GLU A 172 10.78 7.81 12.37
CA GLU A 172 11.15 6.40 12.53
C GLU A 172 11.54 6.08 14.00
N LYS A 173 12.41 6.90 14.61
CA LYS A 173 12.78 6.73 16.03
C LYS A 173 11.58 6.83 16.96
N ALA A 174 10.63 7.72 16.68
CA ALA A 174 9.39 7.84 17.45
C ALA A 174 8.53 6.59 17.28
N MET A 175 8.41 6.05 16.05
CA MET A 175 7.71 4.79 15.77
C MET A 175 8.37 3.61 16.50
N GLN A 176 9.70 3.46 16.45
CA GLN A 176 10.44 2.41 17.16
C GLN A 176 10.20 2.48 18.66
N THR A 177 10.10 3.70 19.23
CA THR A 177 9.75 3.90 20.64
C THR A 177 8.34 3.42 20.95
N ALA A 178 7.38 3.73 20.07
CA ALA A 178 6.00 3.25 20.20
C ALA A 178 5.93 1.72 20.07
N LYS A 179 6.69 1.13 19.14
CA LYS A 179 6.80 -0.32 18.92
C LYS A 179 7.35 -1.02 20.16
N LYS A 180 8.44 -0.51 20.76
CA LYS A 180 9.01 -1.03 22.00
C LYS A 180 8.00 -1.00 23.16
N LYS A 181 7.25 0.09 23.31
CA LYS A 181 6.19 0.19 24.35
C LYS A 181 5.10 -0.84 24.12
N PHE A 182 4.64 -1.02 22.87
CA PHE A 182 3.65 -2.03 22.53
C PHE A 182 4.11 -3.43 22.92
N TYR A 183 5.34 -3.82 22.57
CA TYR A 183 5.87 -5.15 22.91
C TYR A 183 6.13 -5.32 24.41
N ALA A 184 6.62 -4.32 25.11
CA ALA A 184 6.81 -4.39 26.56
C ALA A 184 5.49 -4.61 27.32
N LEU A 185 4.39 -3.98 26.88
CA LEU A 185 3.06 -4.20 27.44
C LEU A 185 2.48 -5.55 27.03
N SER A 186 2.85 -6.06 25.86
CA SER A 186 2.38 -7.34 25.33
C SER A 186 3.22 -8.55 25.74
N ASP A 187 4.43 -8.37 26.28
CA ASP A 187 5.29 -9.44 26.78
C ASP A 187 4.66 -10.19 27.98
N LEU A 188 3.76 -9.54 28.69
CA LEU A 188 2.90 -10.19 29.66
C LEU A 188 1.86 -11.16 29.04
N ARG A 189 1.74 -11.17 27.69
CA ARG A 189 0.82 -11.99 26.91
C ARG A 189 1.54 -12.74 25.78
N ARG A 190 2.74 -13.24 26.00
CA ARG A 190 3.68 -13.81 25.00
C ARG A 190 3.14 -14.92 24.10
N SER A 191 2.03 -15.56 24.43
CA SER A 191 1.40 -16.62 23.63
C SER A 191 0.04 -16.21 23.03
N ALA A 192 -0.42 -14.98 23.24
CA ALA A 192 -1.74 -14.58 22.80
C ALA A 192 -1.72 -14.12 21.33
N ARG A 193 -2.74 -14.55 20.57
CA ARG A 193 -3.12 -14.00 19.27
C ARG A 193 -3.16 -12.47 19.33
N PRO A 194 -2.65 -11.74 18.33
CA PRO A 194 -2.79 -10.29 18.28
C PRO A 194 -4.26 -9.87 18.46
N SER A 195 -4.51 -8.92 19.36
CA SER A 195 -5.87 -8.56 19.77
C SER A 195 -6.68 -7.96 18.61
N TYR A 196 -6.03 -7.22 17.71
CA TYR A 196 -6.68 -6.66 16.52
C TYR A 196 -7.24 -7.75 15.56
N LEU A 197 -6.72 -8.98 15.62
CA LEU A 197 -7.27 -10.08 14.84
C LEU A 197 -8.63 -10.54 15.33
N ASN A 198 -9.00 -10.28 16.57
CA ASN A 198 -10.31 -10.72 17.08
C ASN A 198 -11.45 -9.90 16.45
N SER A 199 -11.32 -8.57 16.38
CA SER A 199 -12.30 -7.71 15.68
C SER A 199 -12.31 -7.98 14.18
N PHE A 200 -11.13 -8.19 13.60
CA PHE A 200 -10.97 -8.50 12.20
C PHE A 200 -11.59 -9.86 11.81
N LEU A 201 -11.36 -10.90 12.63
CA LEU A 201 -11.94 -12.21 12.39
C LEU A 201 -13.46 -12.22 12.58
N GLN A 202 -14.02 -11.44 13.50
CA GLN A 202 -15.46 -11.33 13.63
C GLN A 202 -16.14 -10.74 12.39
N GLN A 203 -15.47 -9.85 11.68
CA GLN A 203 -15.95 -9.33 10.38
C GLN A 203 -15.94 -10.40 9.28
N PHE A 204 -15.02 -11.38 9.35
CA PHE A 204 -14.90 -12.46 8.38
C PHE A 204 -15.67 -13.73 8.76
N LEU A 205 -15.91 -13.98 10.05
CA LEU A 205 -16.59 -15.18 10.53
C LEU A 205 -18.14 -15.13 10.32
N GLY A 206 -18.67 -14.03 9.77
CA GLY A 206 -20.07 -13.97 9.32
C GLY A 206 -20.34 -14.78 8.04
N GLY A 207 -19.32 -15.32 7.38
CA GLY A 207 -19.43 -16.18 6.21
C GLY A 207 -19.38 -17.67 6.54
N THR A 208 -19.98 -18.49 5.69
CA THR A 208 -19.92 -19.95 5.81
C THR A 208 -18.56 -20.45 5.34
N PHE A 209 -17.80 -21.10 6.22
CA PHE A 209 -16.51 -21.70 5.87
C PHE A 209 -16.67 -23.20 5.66
N VAL A 210 -16.13 -23.70 4.53
CA VAL A 210 -16.13 -25.13 4.23
C VAL A 210 -14.69 -25.63 4.25
N PRO A 211 -14.40 -26.67 5.04
CA PRO A 211 -13.11 -27.32 5.02
C PRO A 211 -12.95 -28.19 3.75
N TYR A 212 -11.84 -28.01 3.06
CA TYR A 212 -11.40 -28.87 1.96
C TYR A 212 -10.18 -29.66 2.40
N LEU A 213 -10.18 -30.94 2.15
CA LEU A 213 -9.03 -31.81 2.38
C LEU A 213 -8.29 -32.00 1.06
N GLN A 214 -7.04 -31.52 1.00
CA GLN A 214 -6.14 -31.77 -0.12
C GLN A 214 -5.23 -32.93 0.23
N PRO A 215 -5.33 -34.10 -0.48
CA PRO A 215 -4.50 -35.25 -0.18
C PRO A 215 -3.04 -34.97 -0.53
N LEU A 216 -2.13 -35.38 0.34
CA LEU A 216 -0.69 -35.34 0.13
C LEU A 216 -0.21 -36.73 -0.34
N TYR A 217 0.35 -36.80 -1.55
CA TYR A 217 0.84 -38.02 -2.16
C TYR A 217 2.36 -38.18 -1.97
N ASN A 218 2.77 -39.36 -1.61
CA ASN A 218 4.16 -39.77 -1.68
C ASN A 218 4.48 -40.17 -3.14
N LEU A 219 5.29 -39.36 -3.81
CA LEU A 219 5.64 -39.57 -5.23
C LEU A 219 6.42 -40.89 -5.47
N LYS A 220 7.09 -41.45 -4.47
CA LYS A 220 7.82 -42.74 -4.59
C LYS A 220 6.92 -43.93 -4.47
N THR A 221 5.90 -43.86 -3.61
CA THR A 221 5.02 -45.00 -3.32
C THR A 221 3.65 -44.85 -3.98
N ASN A 222 3.35 -43.72 -4.57
CA ASN A 222 2.07 -43.31 -5.16
C ASN A 222 0.87 -43.54 -4.20
N ARG A 223 1.11 -43.34 -2.90
CA ARG A 223 0.09 -43.48 -1.85
C ARG A 223 -0.12 -42.14 -1.13
N VAL A 224 -1.36 -41.92 -0.71
CA VAL A 224 -1.68 -40.82 0.20
C VAL A 224 -1.04 -41.11 1.56
N TYR A 225 -0.24 -40.15 2.07
CA TYR A 225 0.38 -40.28 3.39
C TYR A 225 -0.15 -39.25 4.40
N GLY A 226 -0.97 -38.28 3.93
CA GLY A 226 -1.57 -37.25 4.75
C GLY A 226 -2.56 -36.41 3.95
N ALA A 227 -3.17 -35.47 4.59
CA ALA A 227 -4.00 -34.45 3.94
C ALA A 227 -3.79 -33.09 4.60
N GLU A 228 -3.76 -32.05 3.80
CA GLU A 228 -3.78 -30.67 4.25
C GLU A 228 -5.24 -30.20 4.30
N MET A 229 -5.63 -29.54 5.41
CA MET A 229 -6.96 -28.97 5.54
C MET A 229 -6.91 -27.50 5.12
N LEU A 230 -7.59 -27.21 4.03
CA LEU A 230 -7.78 -25.86 3.52
C LEU A 230 -9.18 -25.39 3.88
N VAL A 231 -9.31 -24.14 4.34
CA VAL A 231 -10.61 -23.53 4.65
C VAL A 231 -10.91 -22.49 3.58
N ARG A 232 -12.09 -22.56 2.96
CA ARG A 232 -12.56 -21.58 1.99
C ARG A 232 -13.87 -20.98 2.45
N GLN A 233 -14.03 -19.68 2.24
CA GLN A 233 -15.30 -19.00 2.43
C GLN A 233 -16.16 -19.26 1.21
N ILE A 234 -17.43 -19.61 1.45
CA ILE A 234 -18.46 -19.69 0.40
C ILE A 234 -19.34 -18.47 0.60
N ASP A 235 -19.49 -17.66 -0.47
CA ASP A 235 -20.40 -16.52 -0.52
C ASP A 235 -21.87 -16.97 -0.54
#